data_820af9614d1a63a54d4535d178a07bc9
#
_entry.id   820af9614d1a63a54d4535d178a07bc9
#
_cell.length_a   1.000
_cell.length_b   1.000
_cell.length_c   1.000
_cell.angle_alpha   90.00
_cell.angle_beta   90.00
_cell.angle_gamma   90.00
#
_symmetry.space_group_name_H-M   'P 1'
#
loop_
_entity.id
_entity.type
_entity.pdbx_description
1 polymer ?
#
loop_
_entity_poly.entity_id
_entity_poly.type
_entity_poly.pdbx_seq_one_letter_code
_entity_poly.pdbx_strand_id
1 'polypeptide(L)'
;MKKLLFLLAIVSSTFSFANEDSVFVRKIYDMALEQGHSYENLRSLCKDIGARITGSAEAEMAIEWGKNLMESYAFDHVYLQEIKVPHWERGNTEAAWIMNEAGEVAKLNILALGGSVGTSGLIAGEVVKVESIQELESLTPAEISGKIVFFNRPFDQKMIQTFKAYGACVDQRWEGTNVASRLNAKAVVIRSMASSTDEHAHTGSMHYDKDVLPVPGAAISTVDSDRLVEWLAKGTVTLKMEMDCRFFPDEVSYNVIGEMMGGEDDQIITFGGHLDSWDVGEGAHDDGAGIVHSIEALRILKELGYQPNHTLRCVLFMNEENGNFGGKSYAEIAAENKEKHICAIETDRGGFLPMGFDIVGNENQIKFVRQFAELLKPYDLLKFNPGYGGVDIGPLRNYYPEMLQLGMAVNSQRYFDFHHSEADVFENVNKRELELGAAAMAAMIYVIDQNL
;
A
#
# COMPACT_ATOMS: atom_id res chain seq x y z
N MET A 1 54.25 25.09 4.17
CA MET A 1 53.69 25.02 2.81
C MET A 1 53.07 23.66 2.47
N LYS A 2 53.70 22.50 2.77
CA LYS A 2 53.11 21.16 2.43
C LYS A 2 51.79 20.82 3.11
N LYS A 3 51.57 21.28 4.37
CA LYS A 3 50.30 21.02 5.10
C LYS A 3 49.10 21.82 4.57
N LEU A 4 49.32 23.01 4.01
CA LEU A 4 48.28 23.86 3.44
C LEU A 4 47.80 23.36 2.08
N LEU A 5 48.73 22.79 1.25
CA LEU A 5 48.39 22.17 -0.02
C LEU A 5 47.55 20.89 0.12
N PHE A 6 47.79 20.11 1.21
CA PHE A 6 46.97 18.89 1.48
C PHE A 6 45.55 19.21 1.93
N LEU A 7 45.34 20.30 2.68
CA LEU A 7 44.03 20.76 3.09
C LEU A 7 43.21 21.31 1.88
N LEU A 8 43.89 22.01 0.93
CA LEU A 8 43.24 22.50 -0.28
C LEU A 8 42.83 21.36 -1.23
N ALA A 9 43.61 20.26 -1.31
CA ALA A 9 43.29 19.10 -2.13
C ALA A 9 42.05 18.33 -1.60
N ILE A 10 41.90 18.21 -0.27
CA ILE A 10 40.73 17.55 0.35
C ILE A 10 39.47 18.41 0.15
N VAL A 11 39.56 19.72 0.31
CA VAL A 11 38.42 20.62 0.09
C VAL A 11 38.01 20.67 -1.39
N SER A 12 38.96 20.63 -2.33
CA SER A 12 38.62 20.60 -3.75
C SER A 12 38.03 19.28 -4.22
N SER A 13 38.40 18.14 -3.62
CA SER A 13 37.78 16.85 -3.94
C SER A 13 36.35 16.75 -3.45
N THR A 14 36.04 17.23 -2.24
CA THR A 14 34.67 17.22 -1.72
C THR A 14 33.73 18.16 -2.49
N PHE A 15 34.20 19.29 -2.97
CA PHE A 15 33.42 20.19 -3.84
C PHE A 15 33.19 19.59 -5.25
N SER A 16 34.12 18.79 -5.76
CA SER A 16 34.00 18.14 -7.07
C SER A 16 32.93 17.04 -7.04
N PHE A 17 32.92 16.17 -6.04
CA PHE A 17 31.92 15.11 -5.86
C PHE A 17 30.51 15.68 -5.67
N ALA A 18 30.34 16.67 -4.79
CA ALA A 18 29.03 17.31 -4.58
C ALA A 18 28.45 17.98 -5.83
N ASN A 19 29.30 18.40 -6.78
CA ASN A 19 28.86 18.96 -8.06
C ASN A 19 28.44 17.86 -9.05
N GLU A 20 29.11 16.72 -9.05
CA GLU A 20 28.78 15.58 -9.93
C GLU A 20 27.44 14.94 -9.55
N ASP A 21 27.20 14.69 -8.27
CA ASP A 21 25.92 14.19 -7.78
C ASP A 21 24.75 15.14 -8.10
N SER A 22 24.96 16.45 -7.89
CA SER A 22 23.94 17.44 -8.22
C SER A 22 23.58 17.46 -9.71
N VAL A 23 24.59 17.29 -10.58
CA VAL A 23 24.36 17.20 -12.02
C VAL A 23 23.65 15.91 -12.40
N PHE A 24 23.99 14.78 -11.76
CA PHE A 24 23.38 13.50 -12.06
C PHE A 24 21.92 13.45 -11.58
N VAL A 25 21.65 13.89 -10.34
CA VAL A 25 20.28 14.00 -9.81
C VAL A 25 19.44 14.93 -10.71
N ARG A 26 20.01 16.04 -11.21
CA ARG A 26 19.29 16.90 -12.15
C ARG A 26 18.90 16.15 -13.42
N LYS A 27 19.80 15.34 -13.99
CA LYS A 27 19.51 14.51 -15.17
C LYS A 27 18.41 13.49 -14.92
N ILE A 28 18.35 12.90 -13.71
CA ILE A 28 17.26 12.00 -13.31
C ILE A 28 15.91 12.73 -13.42
N TYR A 29 15.80 13.92 -12.82
CA TYR A 29 14.57 14.70 -12.87
C TYR A 29 14.22 15.21 -14.29
N ASP A 30 15.22 15.59 -15.09
CA ASP A 30 14.99 15.98 -16.49
C ASP A 30 14.46 14.79 -17.29
N MET A 31 15.07 13.60 -17.13
CA MET A 31 14.63 12.36 -17.80
C MET A 31 13.18 12.00 -17.41
N ALA A 32 12.87 11.99 -16.13
CA ALA A 32 11.53 11.66 -15.64
C ALA A 32 10.46 12.63 -16.15
N LEU A 33 10.75 13.93 -16.15
CA LEU A 33 9.76 14.95 -16.52
C LEU A 33 9.59 15.15 -18.03
N GLU A 34 10.63 14.88 -18.83
CA GLU A 34 10.61 15.08 -20.28
C GLU A 34 10.35 13.78 -21.05
N GLN A 35 10.78 12.63 -20.50
CA GLN A 35 10.77 11.32 -21.16
C GLN A 35 10.29 10.21 -20.21
N GLY A 36 9.49 10.57 -19.19
CA GLY A 36 8.96 9.62 -18.19
C GLY A 36 7.92 8.69 -18.80
N HIS A 37 7.94 7.43 -18.36
CA HIS A 37 7.05 6.37 -18.80
C HIS A 37 6.04 5.97 -17.71
N SER A 38 6.18 6.45 -16.47
CA SER A 38 5.31 6.03 -15.34
C SER A 38 3.84 6.17 -15.68
N TYR A 39 3.44 7.30 -16.26
CA TYR A 39 2.03 7.59 -16.51
C TYR A 39 1.40 6.66 -17.56
N GLU A 40 2.11 6.37 -18.66
CA GLU A 40 1.61 5.45 -19.69
C GLU A 40 1.65 3.98 -19.20
N ASN A 41 2.65 3.62 -18.42
CA ASN A 41 2.72 2.31 -17.79
C ASN A 41 1.57 2.11 -16.79
N LEU A 42 1.30 3.10 -15.93
CA LEU A 42 0.15 3.07 -15.03
C LEU A 42 -1.17 2.99 -15.80
N ARG A 43 -1.30 3.77 -16.89
CA ARG A 43 -2.49 3.69 -17.74
C ARG A 43 -2.73 2.27 -18.26
N SER A 44 -1.67 1.60 -18.75
CA SER A 44 -1.81 0.22 -19.24
C SER A 44 -2.18 -0.75 -18.13
N LEU A 45 -1.58 -0.65 -16.95
CA LEU A 45 -1.91 -1.49 -15.80
C LEU A 45 -3.39 -1.29 -15.38
N CYS A 46 -3.83 -0.05 -15.28
CA CYS A 46 -5.21 0.27 -14.85
C CYS A 46 -6.27 -0.05 -15.93
N LYS A 47 -6.00 0.32 -17.19
CA LYS A 47 -7.04 0.27 -18.25
C LYS A 47 -7.07 -1.03 -19.05
N ASP A 48 -5.93 -1.71 -19.18
CA ASP A 48 -5.84 -2.94 -19.94
C ASP A 48 -5.98 -4.18 -19.01
N ILE A 49 -5.77 -4.02 -17.69
CA ILE A 49 -5.91 -5.08 -16.67
C ILE A 49 -6.95 -4.68 -15.62
N GLY A 50 -6.73 -3.59 -14.89
CA GLY A 50 -7.67 -3.08 -13.88
C GLY A 50 -7.45 -3.66 -12.49
N ALA A 51 -8.55 -3.88 -11.76
CA ALA A 51 -8.57 -4.50 -10.44
C ALA A 51 -7.97 -5.90 -10.48
N ARG A 52 -7.04 -6.20 -9.57
CA ARG A 52 -6.15 -7.38 -9.70
C ARG A 52 -5.86 -8.06 -8.36
N ILE A 53 -6.93 -8.38 -7.63
CA ILE A 53 -6.81 -9.09 -6.35
C ILE A 53 -6.11 -10.44 -6.56
N THR A 54 -5.26 -10.82 -5.64
CA THR A 54 -4.53 -12.10 -5.71
C THR A 54 -5.48 -13.29 -5.87
N GLY A 55 -5.16 -14.19 -6.82
CA GLY A 55 -6.00 -15.33 -7.20
C GLY A 55 -6.94 -15.03 -8.38
N SER A 56 -7.03 -13.79 -8.85
CA SER A 56 -7.81 -13.43 -10.04
C SER A 56 -7.03 -13.63 -11.34
N ALA A 57 -7.74 -13.73 -12.46
CA ALA A 57 -7.12 -13.76 -13.77
C ALA A 57 -6.38 -12.45 -14.08
N GLU A 58 -6.85 -11.34 -13.55
CA GLU A 58 -6.25 -10.02 -13.68
C GLU A 58 -4.92 -9.93 -12.93
N ALA A 59 -4.78 -10.60 -11.77
CA ALA A 59 -3.49 -10.72 -11.07
C ALA A 59 -2.45 -11.48 -11.92
N GLU A 60 -2.85 -12.57 -12.58
CA GLU A 60 -1.99 -13.30 -13.52
C GLU A 60 -1.59 -12.42 -14.71
N MET A 61 -2.52 -11.66 -15.27
CA MET A 61 -2.23 -10.70 -16.35
C MET A 61 -1.24 -9.62 -15.89
N ALA A 62 -1.34 -9.15 -14.64
CA ALA A 62 -0.45 -8.15 -14.07
C ALA A 62 0.99 -8.69 -13.87
N ILE A 63 1.14 -9.96 -13.46
CA ILE A 63 2.44 -10.64 -13.39
C ILE A 63 3.11 -10.65 -14.76
N GLU A 64 2.39 -11.11 -15.80
CA GLU A 64 2.92 -11.11 -17.16
C GLU A 64 3.21 -9.71 -17.70
N TRP A 65 2.36 -8.73 -17.39
CA TRP A 65 2.57 -7.33 -17.74
C TRP A 65 3.87 -6.80 -17.11
N GLY A 66 4.06 -6.97 -15.82
CA GLY A 66 5.25 -6.50 -15.11
C GLY A 66 6.53 -7.12 -15.64
N LYS A 67 6.52 -8.44 -15.86
CA LYS A 67 7.64 -9.17 -16.45
C LYS A 67 7.97 -8.65 -17.86
N ASN A 68 6.98 -8.58 -18.74
CA ASN A 68 7.19 -8.15 -20.13
C ASN A 68 7.66 -6.68 -20.19
N LEU A 69 7.15 -5.81 -19.31
CA LEU A 69 7.57 -4.42 -19.24
C LEU A 69 9.05 -4.30 -18.84
N MET A 70 9.47 -5.02 -17.78
CA MET A 70 10.87 -5.03 -17.34
C MET A 70 11.81 -5.65 -18.40
N GLU A 71 11.39 -6.71 -19.09
CA GLU A 71 12.13 -7.30 -20.21
C GLU A 71 12.27 -6.31 -21.38
N SER A 72 11.23 -5.50 -21.68
CA SER A 72 11.27 -4.48 -22.74
C SER A 72 12.28 -3.38 -22.46
N TYR A 73 12.55 -3.07 -21.18
CA TYR A 73 13.59 -2.14 -20.76
C TYR A 73 14.98 -2.79 -20.68
N ALA A 74 15.07 -4.06 -21.08
CA ALA A 74 16.31 -4.83 -21.15
C ALA A 74 17.10 -4.82 -19.82
N PHE A 75 16.39 -4.94 -18.68
CA PHE A 75 17.06 -5.15 -17.38
C PHE A 75 17.93 -6.41 -17.46
N ASP A 76 19.00 -6.46 -16.67
CA ASP A 76 20.02 -7.49 -16.81
C ASP A 76 19.48 -8.88 -16.50
N HIS A 77 18.60 -8.96 -15.48
CA HIS A 77 17.82 -10.15 -15.17
C HIS A 77 16.36 -9.78 -14.93
N VAL A 78 15.44 -10.58 -15.46
CA VAL A 78 14.00 -10.51 -15.16
C VAL A 78 13.49 -11.93 -14.93
N TYR A 79 12.87 -12.15 -13.77
CA TYR A 79 12.38 -13.48 -13.41
C TYR A 79 11.17 -13.42 -12.47
N LEU A 80 10.46 -14.54 -12.38
CA LEU A 80 9.34 -14.74 -11.47
C LEU A 80 9.81 -15.55 -10.25
N GLN A 81 9.47 -15.08 -9.06
CA GLN A 81 9.69 -15.79 -7.81
C GLN A 81 8.39 -16.42 -7.34
N GLU A 82 8.28 -17.73 -7.38
CA GLU A 82 7.09 -18.47 -6.98
C GLU A 82 6.77 -18.29 -5.50
N ILE A 83 5.49 -18.03 -5.21
CA ILE A 83 4.95 -17.90 -3.86
C ILE A 83 3.62 -18.66 -3.79
N LYS A 84 3.15 -18.94 -2.56
CA LYS A 84 1.84 -19.51 -2.32
C LYS A 84 0.97 -18.48 -1.60
N VAL A 85 -0.24 -18.23 -2.11
CA VAL A 85 -1.11 -17.16 -1.66
C VAL A 85 -2.54 -17.67 -1.36
N PRO A 86 -3.27 -17.07 -0.43
CA PRO A 86 -4.68 -17.36 -0.24
C PRO A 86 -5.50 -16.85 -1.43
N HIS A 87 -6.56 -17.56 -1.75
CA HIS A 87 -7.52 -17.16 -2.78
C HIS A 87 -8.88 -16.86 -2.14
N TRP A 88 -9.33 -15.63 -2.26
CA TRP A 88 -10.64 -15.15 -1.84
C TRP A 88 -11.30 -14.36 -2.97
N GLU A 89 -12.59 -14.59 -3.17
CA GLU A 89 -13.40 -13.83 -4.13
C GLU A 89 -14.55 -13.14 -3.43
N ARG A 90 -14.82 -11.89 -3.83
CA ARG A 90 -15.97 -11.11 -3.38
C ARG A 90 -17.30 -11.72 -3.85
N GLY A 91 -17.34 -12.36 -5.01
CA GLY A 91 -18.53 -12.84 -5.67
C GLY A 91 -19.25 -11.73 -6.46
N ASN A 92 -20.52 -12.00 -6.81
CA ASN A 92 -21.30 -11.12 -7.68
C ASN A 92 -22.46 -10.44 -6.95
N THR A 93 -22.68 -10.73 -5.69
CA THR A 93 -23.81 -10.24 -4.89
C THR A 93 -23.32 -9.42 -3.72
N GLU A 94 -23.60 -8.13 -3.75
CA GLU A 94 -23.42 -7.22 -2.62
C GLU A 94 -24.59 -6.26 -2.59
N ALA A 95 -25.47 -6.41 -1.61
CA ALA A 95 -26.65 -5.58 -1.47
C ALA A 95 -27.00 -5.36 0.00
N ALA A 96 -27.37 -4.13 0.36
CA ALA A 96 -27.86 -3.82 1.70
C ALA A 96 -28.95 -2.76 1.67
N TRP A 97 -29.84 -2.85 2.65
CA TRP A 97 -30.92 -1.90 2.89
C TRP A 97 -31.13 -1.71 4.38
N ILE A 98 -31.49 -0.51 4.77
CA ILE A 98 -31.98 -0.20 6.11
C ILE A 98 -33.48 0.09 6.07
N MET A 99 -34.17 -0.26 7.14
CA MET A 99 -35.60 0.00 7.35
C MET A 99 -35.82 0.48 8.78
N ASN A 100 -36.51 1.61 8.91
CA ASN A 100 -36.90 2.17 10.23
C ASN A 100 -38.27 1.64 10.69
N GLU A 101 -38.69 1.99 11.90
CA GLU A 101 -39.97 1.60 12.48
C GLU A 101 -41.20 2.12 11.71
N ALA A 102 -41.07 3.21 10.95
CA ALA A 102 -42.12 3.75 10.11
C ALA A 102 -42.29 2.98 8.79
N GLY A 103 -41.40 2.02 8.50
CA GLY A 103 -41.38 1.25 7.25
C GLY A 103 -40.70 1.96 6.08
N GLU A 104 -40.02 3.07 6.31
CA GLU A 104 -39.17 3.69 5.28
C GLU A 104 -37.95 2.81 5.00
N VAL A 105 -37.56 2.70 3.72
CA VAL A 105 -36.45 1.85 3.25
C VAL A 105 -35.45 2.72 2.50
N ALA A 106 -34.16 2.53 2.78
CA ALA A 106 -33.06 3.10 1.99
C ALA A 106 -32.05 2.01 1.63
N LYS A 107 -31.57 2.05 0.37
CA LYS A 107 -30.43 1.23 -0.09
C LYS A 107 -29.14 1.83 0.45
N LEU A 108 -28.18 0.97 0.82
CA LEU A 108 -26.84 1.36 1.21
C LEU A 108 -25.81 0.94 0.14
N ASN A 109 -24.80 1.75 -0.05
CA ASN A 109 -23.59 1.37 -0.79
C ASN A 109 -22.71 0.54 0.15
N ILE A 110 -22.68 -0.75 -0.09
CA ILE A 110 -21.99 -1.75 0.73
C ILE A 110 -20.90 -2.42 -0.08
N LEU A 111 -19.80 -2.77 0.61
CA LEU A 111 -18.68 -3.50 0.06
C LEU A 111 -18.18 -4.49 1.12
N ALA A 112 -18.12 -5.78 0.80
CA ALA A 112 -17.59 -6.79 1.70
C ALA A 112 -16.14 -6.45 2.08
N LEU A 113 -15.77 -6.71 3.32
CA LEU A 113 -14.38 -6.64 3.74
C LEU A 113 -13.60 -7.82 3.16
N GLY A 114 -12.36 -7.57 2.75
CA GLY A 114 -11.50 -8.60 2.18
C GLY A 114 -11.22 -9.72 3.17
N GLY A 115 -11.52 -10.96 2.77
CA GLY A 115 -11.48 -12.12 3.65
C GLY A 115 -12.76 -12.37 4.44
N SER A 116 -13.86 -11.64 4.18
CA SER A 116 -15.16 -11.91 4.79
C SER A 116 -15.77 -13.19 4.22
N VAL A 117 -16.56 -13.90 5.06
CA VAL A 117 -17.49 -14.92 4.58
C VAL A 117 -18.76 -14.28 4.02
N GLY A 118 -19.42 -14.96 3.08
CA GLY A 118 -20.73 -14.55 2.57
C GLY A 118 -21.86 -14.77 3.57
N THR A 119 -23.04 -14.23 3.28
CA THR A 119 -24.23 -14.31 4.14
C THR A 119 -25.06 -15.60 3.96
N SER A 120 -24.74 -16.40 2.94
CA SER A 120 -25.55 -17.59 2.57
C SER A 120 -27.03 -17.26 2.29
N GLY A 121 -27.28 -16.17 1.56
CA GLY A 121 -28.60 -15.60 1.25
C GLY A 121 -28.87 -14.33 2.06
N LEU A 122 -30.07 -13.78 1.89
CA LEU A 122 -30.45 -12.53 2.56
C LEU A 122 -30.58 -12.72 4.07
N ILE A 123 -29.79 -11.96 4.85
CA ILE A 123 -29.93 -11.88 6.30
C ILE A 123 -30.53 -10.54 6.73
N ALA A 124 -31.13 -10.51 7.92
CA ALA A 124 -31.66 -9.30 8.52
C ALA A 124 -31.41 -9.30 10.04
N GLY A 125 -31.17 -8.13 10.58
CA GLY A 125 -30.97 -7.94 12.03
C GLY A 125 -31.19 -6.49 12.43
N GLU A 126 -31.60 -6.30 13.71
CA GLU A 126 -31.58 -4.98 14.33
C GLU A 126 -30.14 -4.47 14.42
N VAL A 127 -29.93 -3.18 14.16
CA VAL A 127 -28.61 -2.57 14.21
C VAL A 127 -28.27 -2.10 15.62
N VAL A 128 -27.10 -2.50 16.11
CA VAL A 128 -26.50 -1.94 17.33
C VAL A 128 -25.26 -1.15 16.93
N LYS A 129 -25.30 0.17 17.17
CA LYS A 129 -24.19 1.08 16.89
C LYS A 129 -23.20 1.09 18.04
N VAL A 130 -21.91 1.00 17.72
CA VAL A 130 -20.78 1.19 18.65
C VAL A 130 -19.71 2.07 18.01
N GLU A 131 -18.92 2.75 18.85
CA GLU A 131 -17.84 3.65 18.40
C GLU A 131 -16.45 3.01 18.56
N SER A 132 -16.34 1.88 19.26
CA SER A 132 -15.04 1.23 19.50
C SER A 132 -15.18 -0.26 19.82
N ILE A 133 -14.07 -0.98 19.72
CA ILE A 133 -13.94 -2.38 20.18
C ILE A 133 -14.26 -2.47 21.69
N GLN A 134 -13.73 -1.55 22.49
CA GLN A 134 -13.94 -1.53 23.94
C GLN A 134 -15.41 -1.31 24.32
N GLU A 135 -16.14 -0.49 23.55
CA GLU A 135 -17.58 -0.32 23.76
C GLU A 135 -18.32 -1.63 23.48
N LEU A 136 -18.01 -2.30 22.34
CA LEU A 136 -18.63 -3.59 22.02
C LEU A 136 -18.32 -4.66 23.08
N GLU A 137 -17.08 -4.75 23.57
CA GLU A 137 -16.67 -5.67 24.63
C GLU A 137 -17.39 -5.43 25.97
N SER A 138 -17.87 -4.21 26.21
CA SER A 138 -18.65 -3.88 27.43
C SER A 138 -20.10 -4.37 27.39
N LEU A 139 -20.59 -4.74 26.18
CA LEU A 139 -21.95 -5.24 25.99
C LEU A 139 -22.04 -6.75 26.27
N THR A 140 -23.24 -7.20 26.66
CA THR A 140 -23.49 -8.61 26.91
C THR A 140 -23.95 -9.36 25.66
N PRO A 141 -23.78 -10.69 25.59
CA PRO A 141 -24.34 -11.47 24.49
C PRO A 141 -25.86 -11.30 24.32
N ALA A 142 -26.60 -11.00 25.36
CA ALA A 142 -28.06 -10.74 25.28
C ALA A 142 -28.39 -9.45 24.51
N GLU A 143 -27.50 -8.47 24.52
CA GLU A 143 -27.67 -7.21 23.81
C GLU A 143 -27.29 -7.32 22.34
N ILE A 144 -26.41 -8.27 21.95
CA ILE A 144 -25.81 -8.38 20.60
C ILE A 144 -26.31 -9.61 19.83
N SER A 145 -26.66 -10.71 20.52
CA SER A 145 -27.00 -11.96 19.85
C SER A 145 -28.08 -11.79 18.77
N GLY A 146 -27.78 -12.22 17.54
CA GLY A 146 -28.67 -12.15 16.38
C GLY A 146 -28.84 -10.77 15.77
N LYS A 147 -28.16 -9.76 16.29
CA LYS A 147 -28.15 -8.39 15.76
C LYS A 147 -26.98 -8.15 14.80
N ILE A 148 -27.00 -7.02 14.12
CA ILE A 148 -25.91 -6.55 13.26
C ILE A 148 -25.20 -5.40 13.98
N VAL A 149 -23.91 -5.56 14.21
CA VAL A 149 -23.08 -4.54 14.85
C VAL A 149 -22.64 -3.53 13.80
N PHE A 150 -22.85 -2.24 14.07
CA PHE A 150 -22.37 -1.13 13.26
C PHE A 150 -21.31 -0.35 14.01
N PHE A 151 -20.05 -0.47 13.55
CA PHE A 151 -18.96 0.36 14.02
C PHE A 151 -18.97 1.70 13.29
N ASN A 152 -19.13 2.80 14.04
CA ASN A 152 -19.25 4.16 13.47
C ASN A 152 -18.08 5.08 13.82
N ARG A 153 -16.89 4.56 14.08
CA ARG A 153 -15.74 5.42 14.34
C ARG A 153 -15.22 6.03 13.03
N PRO A 154 -15.37 7.37 12.85
CA PRO A 154 -14.94 8.03 11.62
C PRO A 154 -13.42 8.18 11.57
N PHE A 155 -12.90 8.41 10.37
CA PHE A 155 -11.58 8.98 10.14
C PHE A 155 -11.51 10.36 10.81
N ASP A 156 -10.51 10.58 11.69
CA ASP A 156 -10.41 11.83 12.45
C ASP A 156 -9.86 12.98 11.59
N GLN A 157 -10.74 13.82 11.07
CA GLN A 157 -10.41 14.98 10.23
C GLN A 157 -9.53 16.04 10.92
N LYS A 158 -9.32 15.96 12.24
CA LYS A 158 -8.42 16.88 12.97
C LYS A 158 -6.96 16.43 12.91
N MET A 159 -6.72 15.20 12.54
CA MET A 159 -5.36 14.65 12.39
C MET A 159 -4.77 15.06 11.04
N ILE A 160 -3.74 15.91 11.05
CA ILE A 160 -3.03 16.34 9.84
C ILE A 160 -2.32 15.16 9.16
N GLN A 161 -1.83 14.20 9.95
CA GLN A 161 -1.18 12.99 9.44
C GLN A 161 -2.24 11.93 9.12
N THR A 162 -2.59 11.80 7.86
CA THR A 162 -3.69 10.97 7.37
C THR A 162 -3.52 9.49 7.69
N PHE A 163 -2.32 8.93 7.56
CA PHE A 163 -2.04 7.55 7.97
C PHE A 163 -2.21 7.30 9.47
N LYS A 164 -1.98 8.31 10.32
CA LYS A 164 -2.30 8.20 11.76
C LYS A 164 -3.79 8.25 12.03
N ALA A 165 -4.53 9.06 11.26
CA ALA A 165 -5.98 9.10 11.37
C ALA A 165 -6.61 7.75 10.95
N TYR A 166 -6.12 7.17 9.85
CA TYR A 166 -6.51 5.83 9.42
C TYR A 166 -6.16 4.76 10.47
N GLY A 167 -4.93 4.72 10.96
CA GLY A 167 -4.50 3.79 11.99
C GLY A 167 -5.29 3.90 13.30
N ALA A 168 -5.86 5.09 13.60
CA ALA A 168 -6.70 5.30 14.79
C ALA A 168 -8.09 4.68 14.68
N CYS A 169 -8.54 4.25 13.48
CA CYS A 169 -9.85 3.62 13.28
C CYS A 169 -9.78 2.22 12.64
N VAL A 170 -8.60 1.72 12.29
CA VAL A 170 -8.44 0.46 11.54
C VAL A 170 -8.84 -0.79 12.34
N ASP A 171 -8.77 -0.76 13.67
CA ASP A 171 -9.13 -1.88 14.53
C ASP A 171 -10.60 -2.31 14.39
N GLN A 172 -11.52 -1.38 14.07
CA GLN A 172 -12.92 -1.72 13.80
C GLN A 172 -13.08 -2.66 12.58
N ARG A 173 -12.20 -2.55 11.60
CA ARG A 173 -12.13 -3.47 10.45
C ARG A 173 -11.43 -4.77 10.82
N TRP A 174 -10.27 -4.67 11.45
CA TRP A 174 -9.40 -5.80 11.72
C TRP A 174 -9.95 -6.74 12.81
N GLU A 175 -10.46 -6.18 13.93
CA GLU A 175 -10.94 -6.96 15.09
C GLU A 175 -12.46 -7.03 15.21
N GLY A 176 -13.18 -6.15 14.53
CA GLY A 176 -14.62 -5.96 14.74
C GLY A 176 -15.45 -7.24 14.60
N THR A 177 -15.19 -8.04 13.57
CA THR A 177 -15.90 -9.31 13.34
C THR A 177 -15.57 -10.38 14.40
N ASN A 178 -14.34 -10.43 14.89
CA ASN A 178 -13.91 -11.38 15.93
C ASN A 178 -14.64 -11.10 17.25
N VAL A 179 -14.63 -9.85 17.70
CA VAL A 179 -15.31 -9.46 18.95
C VAL A 179 -16.82 -9.62 18.83
N ALA A 180 -17.42 -9.20 17.72
CA ALA A 180 -18.85 -9.34 17.48
C ALA A 180 -19.30 -10.81 17.42
N SER A 181 -18.49 -11.69 16.80
CA SER A 181 -18.75 -13.12 16.74
C SER A 181 -18.80 -13.76 18.14
N ARG A 182 -17.88 -13.38 19.04
CA ARG A 182 -17.88 -13.89 20.44
C ARG A 182 -19.15 -13.51 21.20
N LEU A 183 -19.84 -12.45 20.78
CA LEU A 183 -21.14 -12.02 21.33
C LEU A 183 -22.34 -12.57 20.54
N ASN A 184 -22.11 -13.49 19.59
CA ASN A 184 -23.11 -14.08 18.68
C ASN A 184 -23.82 -13.04 17.79
N ALA A 185 -23.14 -12.00 17.35
CA ALA A 185 -23.63 -11.10 16.31
C ALA A 185 -23.93 -11.88 15.02
N LYS A 186 -24.87 -11.37 14.23
CA LYS A 186 -25.21 -11.97 12.92
C LYS A 186 -24.29 -11.52 11.80
N ALA A 187 -23.82 -10.26 11.86
CA ALA A 187 -22.89 -9.65 10.93
C ALA A 187 -22.28 -8.38 11.55
N VAL A 188 -21.25 -7.86 10.89
CA VAL A 188 -20.64 -6.57 11.21
C VAL A 188 -20.70 -5.67 10.00
N VAL A 189 -21.03 -4.40 10.22
CA VAL A 189 -20.91 -3.34 9.23
C VAL A 189 -20.04 -2.23 9.83
N ILE A 190 -19.11 -1.70 9.06
CA ILE A 190 -18.26 -0.60 9.51
C ILE A 190 -18.50 0.64 8.65
N ARG A 191 -18.32 1.81 9.25
CA ARG A 191 -18.13 3.05 8.51
C ARG A 191 -16.87 2.97 7.69
N SER A 192 -16.91 3.36 6.41
CA SER A 192 -15.70 3.49 5.58
C SER A 192 -14.67 4.39 6.23
N MET A 193 -13.42 3.94 6.22
CA MET A 193 -12.28 4.65 6.81
C MET A 193 -11.66 5.60 5.79
N ALA A 194 -12.47 6.56 5.34
CA ALA A 194 -12.18 7.53 4.30
C ALA A 194 -12.06 8.95 4.86
N SER A 195 -11.23 9.76 4.23
CA SER A 195 -11.16 11.22 4.48
C SER A 195 -12.25 11.99 3.73
N SER A 196 -12.79 11.43 2.67
CA SER A 196 -13.93 11.95 1.90
C SER A 196 -15.27 11.73 2.59
N THR A 197 -16.27 12.50 2.15
CA THR A 197 -17.69 12.26 2.46
C THR A 197 -18.40 12.03 1.14
N ASP A 198 -18.56 10.79 0.74
CA ASP A 198 -19.12 10.37 -0.53
C ASP A 198 -19.88 9.04 -0.43
N GLU A 199 -20.32 8.53 -1.56
CA GLU A 199 -21.09 7.29 -1.67
C GLU A 199 -20.23 6.04 -1.89
N HIS A 200 -18.89 6.16 -1.94
CA HIS A 200 -18.01 5.02 -2.10
C HIS A 200 -17.82 4.28 -0.77
N ALA A 201 -18.03 2.98 -0.76
CA ALA A 201 -17.63 2.13 0.34
C ALA A 201 -16.14 1.77 0.19
N HIS A 202 -15.41 1.75 1.30
CA HIS A 202 -13.98 1.41 1.35
C HIS A 202 -13.78 0.06 2.03
N THR A 203 -13.24 -0.90 1.30
CA THR A 203 -12.95 -2.25 1.79
C THR A 203 -11.61 -2.30 2.56
N GLY A 204 -10.98 -3.41 2.57
CA GLY A 204 -9.67 -3.72 3.13
C GLY A 204 -9.70 -5.02 3.90
N SER A 205 -8.53 -5.60 4.15
CA SER A 205 -8.41 -6.92 4.76
C SER A 205 -8.93 -6.97 6.19
N MET A 206 -9.51 -8.10 6.51
CA MET A 206 -9.87 -8.56 7.85
C MET A 206 -9.41 -10.00 8.06
N HIS A 207 -9.51 -10.51 9.26
CA HIS A 207 -9.20 -11.90 9.55
C HIS A 207 -10.22 -12.50 10.52
N TYR A 208 -10.23 -13.83 10.62
CA TYR A 208 -10.95 -14.56 11.65
C TYR A 208 -9.97 -15.28 12.57
N ASP A 209 -10.14 -15.11 13.87
CA ASP A 209 -9.45 -15.91 14.87
C ASP A 209 -9.88 -17.37 14.78
N LYS A 210 -8.97 -18.29 15.12
CA LYS A 210 -9.23 -19.75 15.03
C LYS A 210 -10.35 -20.24 15.93
N ASP A 211 -10.67 -19.50 16.98
CA ASP A 211 -11.66 -19.83 18.01
C ASP A 211 -13.02 -19.15 17.82
N VAL A 212 -13.20 -18.39 16.73
CA VAL A 212 -14.48 -17.72 16.44
C VAL A 212 -15.24 -18.41 15.30
N LEU A 213 -16.57 -18.34 15.36
CA LEU A 213 -17.41 -18.67 14.22
C LEU A 213 -17.44 -17.48 13.25
N PRO A 214 -16.98 -17.63 11.99
CA PRO A 214 -16.96 -16.51 11.05
C PRO A 214 -18.34 -15.88 10.86
N VAL A 215 -18.41 -14.56 10.96
CA VAL A 215 -19.59 -13.76 10.64
C VAL A 215 -19.30 -12.79 9.52
N PRO A 216 -20.27 -12.49 8.62
CA PRO A 216 -20.07 -11.55 7.52
C PRO A 216 -19.65 -10.18 8.01
N GLY A 217 -18.65 -9.57 7.35
CA GLY A 217 -18.15 -8.22 7.58
C GLY A 217 -18.18 -7.38 6.33
N ALA A 218 -18.69 -6.16 6.40
CA ALA A 218 -18.76 -5.23 5.28
C ALA A 218 -18.53 -3.79 5.71
N ALA A 219 -18.09 -2.94 4.77
CA ALA A 219 -18.08 -1.49 4.92
C ALA A 219 -19.29 -0.87 4.20
N ILE A 220 -19.78 0.26 4.71
CA ILE A 220 -20.74 1.12 4.02
C ILE A 220 -20.13 2.51 3.82
N SER A 221 -20.62 3.24 2.81
CA SER A 221 -20.11 4.59 2.51
C SER A 221 -20.23 5.54 3.70
N THR A 222 -19.46 6.61 3.68
CA THR A 222 -19.53 7.64 4.74
C THR A 222 -20.89 8.34 4.77
N VAL A 223 -21.49 8.60 3.61
CA VAL A 223 -22.84 9.16 3.48
C VAL A 223 -23.92 8.23 4.04
N ASP A 224 -23.82 6.93 3.75
CA ASP A 224 -24.77 5.94 4.27
C ASP A 224 -24.58 5.69 5.76
N SER A 225 -23.36 5.80 6.26
CA SER A 225 -23.08 5.76 7.70
C SER A 225 -23.77 6.90 8.44
N ASP A 226 -23.71 8.13 7.89
CA ASP A 226 -24.36 9.29 8.47
C ASP A 226 -25.89 9.13 8.45
N ARG A 227 -26.46 8.62 7.33
CA ARG A 227 -27.89 8.27 7.22
C ARG A 227 -28.32 7.24 8.25
N LEU A 228 -27.52 6.19 8.43
CA LEU A 228 -27.80 5.14 9.44
C LEU A 228 -27.78 5.70 10.86
N VAL A 229 -26.80 6.55 11.18
CA VAL A 229 -26.74 7.25 12.50
C VAL A 229 -27.97 8.13 12.71
N GLU A 230 -28.38 8.91 11.68
CA GLU A 230 -29.58 9.75 11.76
C GLU A 230 -30.85 8.93 12.04
N TRP A 231 -31.00 7.75 11.40
CA TRP A 231 -32.15 6.91 11.60
C TRP A 231 -32.14 6.23 12.98
N LEU A 232 -30.97 5.74 13.43
CA LEU A 232 -30.80 5.16 14.76
C LEU A 232 -31.10 6.15 15.88
N ALA A 233 -30.85 7.43 15.67
CA ALA A 233 -31.23 8.48 16.64
C ALA A 233 -32.75 8.69 16.78
N LYS A 234 -33.55 8.20 15.82
CA LYS A 234 -35.01 8.32 15.80
C LYS A 234 -35.74 7.08 16.26
N GLY A 235 -35.09 5.92 16.33
CA GLY A 235 -35.66 4.67 16.73
C GLY A 235 -34.89 3.44 16.24
N THR A 236 -35.49 2.27 16.33
CA THR A 236 -34.88 1.01 15.91
C THR A 236 -34.75 0.95 14.39
N VAL A 237 -33.60 0.48 13.91
CA VAL A 237 -33.32 0.25 12.49
C VAL A 237 -32.99 -1.21 12.26
N THR A 238 -33.63 -1.82 11.25
CA THR A 238 -33.28 -3.15 10.77
C THR A 238 -32.42 -2.99 9.52
N LEU A 239 -31.24 -3.64 9.50
CA LEU A 239 -30.41 -3.78 8.32
C LEU A 239 -30.64 -5.15 7.69
N LYS A 240 -30.79 -5.17 6.35
CA LYS A 240 -30.81 -6.38 5.53
C LYS A 240 -29.61 -6.35 4.62
N MET A 241 -28.91 -7.48 4.48
CA MET A 241 -27.75 -7.56 3.58
C MET A 241 -27.62 -8.95 2.98
N GLU A 242 -27.01 -9.00 1.80
CA GLU A 242 -26.67 -10.22 1.08
C GLU A 242 -25.32 -10.04 0.41
N MET A 243 -24.41 -11.01 0.63
CA MET A 243 -23.07 -11.08 0.03
C MET A 243 -22.75 -12.53 -0.26
N ASP A 244 -22.07 -12.83 -1.36
CA ASP A 244 -21.70 -14.20 -1.76
C ASP A 244 -20.17 -14.44 -1.82
N CYS A 245 -19.41 -13.64 -1.13
CA CYS A 245 -17.96 -13.81 -1.02
C CYS A 245 -17.57 -15.16 -0.38
N ARG A 246 -16.44 -15.70 -0.80
CA ARG A 246 -16.00 -17.05 -0.42
C ARG A 246 -14.49 -17.25 -0.57
N PHE A 247 -13.99 -18.25 0.16
CA PHE A 247 -12.61 -18.72 0.07
C PHE A 247 -12.49 -19.89 -0.89
N PHE A 248 -11.37 -19.97 -1.55
CA PHE A 248 -10.93 -21.10 -2.38
C PHE A 248 -9.65 -21.70 -1.80
N PRO A 249 -9.16 -22.84 -2.31
CA PRO A 249 -7.84 -23.35 -1.97
C PRO A 249 -6.75 -22.32 -2.33
N ASP A 250 -5.69 -22.27 -1.50
CA ASP A 250 -4.52 -21.45 -1.81
C ASP A 250 -3.95 -21.79 -3.20
N GLU A 251 -3.45 -20.77 -3.89
CA GLU A 251 -2.93 -20.86 -5.25
C GLU A 251 -1.43 -20.52 -5.31
N VAL A 252 -0.80 -20.90 -6.42
CA VAL A 252 0.55 -20.46 -6.77
C VAL A 252 0.45 -19.11 -7.47
N SER A 253 1.27 -18.17 -7.06
CA SER A 253 1.42 -16.86 -7.69
C SER A 253 2.89 -16.45 -7.69
N TYR A 254 3.23 -15.21 -8.08
CA TYR A 254 4.63 -14.81 -8.26
C TYR A 254 4.88 -13.36 -7.89
N ASN A 255 5.99 -13.11 -7.19
CA ASN A 255 6.64 -11.80 -7.24
C ASN A 255 7.34 -11.63 -8.59
N VAL A 256 7.33 -10.44 -9.17
CA VAL A 256 8.07 -10.13 -10.40
C VAL A 256 9.34 -9.36 -10.03
N ILE A 257 10.48 -9.84 -10.48
CA ILE A 257 11.78 -9.27 -10.10
C ILE A 257 12.55 -8.84 -11.35
N GLY A 258 13.04 -7.60 -11.33
CA GLY A 258 13.92 -7.04 -12.34
C GLY A 258 15.19 -6.49 -11.73
N GLU A 259 16.35 -6.76 -12.31
CA GLU A 259 17.65 -6.39 -11.76
C GLU A 259 18.52 -5.61 -12.75
N MET A 260 19.26 -4.68 -12.21
CA MET A 260 20.43 -4.06 -12.81
C MET A 260 21.64 -4.45 -11.96
N MET A 261 22.54 -5.24 -12.58
CA MET A 261 23.67 -5.84 -11.85
C MET A 261 24.67 -4.79 -11.43
N GLY A 262 25.08 -4.87 -10.18
CA GLY A 262 26.12 -4.01 -9.61
C GLY A 262 27.52 -4.51 -9.87
N GLY A 263 28.48 -3.89 -9.18
CA GLY A 263 29.90 -4.18 -9.26
C GLY A 263 30.28 -5.60 -8.80
N GLU A 264 31.47 -5.73 -8.20
CA GLU A 264 32.02 -7.06 -7.84
C GLU A 264 31.45 -7.66 -6.55
N ASP A 265 30.76 -6.87 -5.73
CA ASP A 265 30.13 -7.40 -4.51
C ASP A 265 28.72 -7.94 -4.78
N ASP A 266 28.27 -8.84 -3.94
CA ASP A 266 26.99 -9.50 -4.01
C ASP A 266 25.91 -8.85 -3.11
N GLN A 267 26.09 -7.55 -2.81
CA GLN A 267 25.15 -6.78 -2.00
C GLN A 267 23.98 -6.26 -2.85
N ILE A 268 22.81 -6.19 -2.23
CA ILE A 268 21.56 -5.88 -2.93
C ILE A 268 20.88 -4.68 -2.26
N ILE A 269 20.46 -3.72 -3.08
CA ILE A 269 19.51 -2.68 -2.75
C ILE A 269 18.17 -3.07 -3.38
N THR A 270 17.21 -3.45 -2.55
CA THR A 270 15.86 -3.82 -2.99
C THR A 270 14.94 -2.61 -2.97
N PHE A 271 14.05 -2.50 -3.94
CA PHE A 271 13.00 -1.47 -3.92
C PHE A 271 11.79 -1.97 -4.69
N GLY A 272 10.60 -1.47 -4.32
CA GLY A 272 9.37 -1.96 -4.92
C GLY A 272 8.11 -1.34 -4.33
N GLY A 273 7.02 -2.01 -4.63
CA GLY A 273 5.68 -1.85 -4.13
C GLY A 273 4.89 -3.10 -4.46
N HIS A 274 3.57 -3.15 -4.15
CA HIS A 274 2.80 -4.35 -4.43
C HIS A 274 2.05 -4.32 -5.76
N LEU A 275 2.01 -5.47 -6.41
CA LEU A 275 1.43 -5.62 -7.74
C LEU A 275 -0.08 -5.86 -7.70
N ASP A 276 -0.58 -6.56 -6.68
CA ASP A 276 -2.00 -6.76 -6.49
C ASP A 276 -2.71 -5.46 -6.10
N SER A 277 -4.01 -5.46 -6.16
CA SER A 277 -4.89 -4.40 -5.68
C SER A 277 -6.20 -5.01 -5.23
N TRP A 278 -7.04 -4.24 -4.52
CA TRP A 278 -8.42 -4.67 -4.32
C TRP A 278 -9.15 -4.88 -5.64
N ASP A 279 -10.17 -5.71 -5.59
CA ASP A 279 -11.05 -6.10 -6.70
C ASP A 279 -12.10 -5.03 -7.05
N VAL A 280 -11.91 -3.81 -6.57
CA VAL A 280 -12.70 -2.62 -6.84
C VAL A 280 -11.79 -1.48 -7.27
N GLY A 281 -12.30 -0.59 -8.13
CA GLY A 281 -11.44 0.43 -8.74
C GLY A 281 -10.46 -0.15 -9.76
N GLU A 282 -9.28 0.39 -9.84
CA GLU A 282 -8.21 -0.02 -10.75
C GLU A 282 -6.85 -0.17 -10.02
N GLY A 283 -6.81 0.09 -8.70
CA GLY A 283 -5.57 0.09 -7.93
C GLY A 283 -4.53 1.05 -8.50
N ALA A 284 -4.94 2.28 -8.81
CA ALA A 284 -4.07 3.25 -9.46
C ALA A 284 -3.11 3.92 -8.48
N HIS A 285 -3.60 4.30 -7.29
CA HIS A 285 -2.79 4.80 -6.20
C HIS A 285 -2.27 3.67 -5.33
N ASP A 286 -3.05 2.60 -5.15
CA ASP A 286 -2.82 1.49 -4.23
C ASP A 286 -2.71 0.15 -5.01
N ASP A 287 -1.52 -0.31 -5.42
CA ASP A 287 -0.24 0.39 -5.43
C ASP A 287 0.35 0.46 -6.87
N GLY A 288 -0.50 0.63 -7.89
CA GLY A 288 -0.04 0.83 -9.27
C GLY A 288 0.98 1.97 -9.39
N ALA A 289 0.80 3.04 -8.60
CA ALA A 289 1.73 4.16 -8.56
C ALA A 289 3.12 3.73 -8.06
N GLY A 290 3.21 2.96 -6.99
CA GLY A 290 4.49 2.48 -6.47
C GLY A 290 5.19 1.50 -7.41
N ILE A 291 4.42 0.64 -8.05
CA ILE A 291 4.92 -0.27 -9.08
C ILE A 291 5.61 0.50 -10.21
N VAL A 292 4.93 1.49 -10.78
CA VAL A 292 5.51 2.25 -11.90
C VAL A 292 6.64 3.19 -11.46
N HIS A 293 6.60 3.74 -10.23
CA HIS A 293 7.73 4.48 -9.67
C HIS A 293 8.99 3.63 -9.63
N SER A 294 8.86 2.37 -9.19
CA SER A 294 9.98 1.45 -9.00
C SER A 294 10.58 0.98 -10.32
N ILE A 295 9.74 0.57 -11.26
CA ILE A 295 10.20 0.16 -12.62
C ILE A 295 10.86 1.33 -13.32
N GLU A 296 10.24 2.52 -13.27
CA GLU A 296 10.74 3.72 -13.94
C GLU A 296 12.05 4.22 -13.34
N ALA A 297 12.20 4.12 -12.00
CA ALA A 297 13.45 4.48 -11.34
C ALA A 297 14.62 3.66 -11.90
N LEU A 298 14.44 2.34 -12.08
CA LEU A 298 15.47 1.48 -12.64
C LEU A 298 15.73 1.80 -14.13
N ARG A 299 14.65 2.06 -14.90
CA ARG A 299 14.78 2.47 -16.32
C ARG A 299 15.56 3.77 -16.46
N ILE A 300 15.25 4.79 -15.67
CA ILE A 300 15.94 6.10 -15.71
C ILE A 300 17.42 5.92 -15.43
N LEU A 301 17.81 5.18 -14.40
CA LEU A 301 19.22 4.94 -14.07
C LEU A 301 19.93 4.24 -15.22
N LYS A 302 19.30 3.22 -15.80
CA LYS A 302 19.86 2.47 -16.94
C LYS A 302 20.04 3.36 -18.19
N GLU A 303 19.02 4.14 -18.56
CA GLU A 303 19.07 5.03 -19.72
C GLU A 303 20.12 6.14 -19.57
N LEU A 304 20.36 6.61 -18.35
CA LEU A 304 21.43 7.56 -18.05
C LEU A 304 22.83 6.93 -18.06
N GLY A 305 22.93 5.61 -18.30
CA GLY A 305 24.19 4.87 -18.34
C GLY A 305 24.83 4.70 -16.96
N TYR A 306 24.03 4.74 -15.89
CA TYR A 306 24.50 4.52 -14.54
C TYR A 306 25.07 3.11 -14.39
N GLN A 307 26.23 3.01 -13.74
CA GLN A 307 26.83 1.72 -13.37
C GLN A 307 26.74 1.59 -11.84
N PRO A 308 25.84 0.75 -11.32
CA PRO A 308 25.62 0.66 -9.89
C PRO A 308 26.79 -0.05 -9.18
N ASN A 309 27.07 0.35 -7.95
CA ASN A 309 28.04 -0.32 -7.08
C ASN A 309 27.47 -1.66 -6.57
N HIS A 310 26.17 -1.68 -6.22
CA HIS A 310 25.45 -2.83 -5.70
C HIS A 310 24.36 -3.26 -6.69
N THR A 311 23.89 -4.49 -6.61
CA THR A 311 22.75 -4.93 -7.42
C THR A 311 21.50 -4.15 -7.04
N LEU A 312 20.90 -3.44 -8.00
CA LEU A 312 19.63 -2.74 -7.87
C LEU A 312 18.52 -3.70 -8.27
N ARG A 313 17.67 -4.07 -7.30
CA ARG A 313 16.60 -5.06 -7.49
C ARG A 313 15.23 -4.41 -7.29
N CYS A 314 14.49 -4.28 -8.38
CA CYS A 314 13.07 -3.89 -8.37
C CYS A 314 12.22 -5.13 -8.15
N VAL A 315 11.34 -5.09 -7.17
CA VAL A 315 10.41 -6.18 -6.83
C VAL A 315 8.98 -5.66 -6.87
N LEU A 316 8.14 -6.33 -7.66
CA LEU A 316 6.69 -6.15 -7.63
C LEU A 316 6.15 -7.28 -6.75
N PHE A 317 5.81 -6.94 -5.52
CA PHE A 317 5.33 -7.91 -4.53
C PHE A 317 3.88 -8.28 -4.81
N MET A 318 3.54 -9.55 -4.66
CA MET A 318 2.17 -10.02 -4.83
C MET A 318 1.54 -10.34 -3.48
N ASN A 319 0.23 -10.07 -3.33
CA ASN A 319 -0.54 -10.40 -2.14
C ASN A 319 -0.25 -9.53 -0.90
N GLU A 320 -0.01 -8.24 -1.08
CA GLU A 320 0.03 -7.31 0.06
C GLU A 320 -1.34 -7.18 0.70
N GLU A 321 -2.36 -6.89 -0.13
CA GLU A 321 -3.71 -6.49 0.24
C GLU A 321 -4.44 -7.47 1.17
N ASN A 322 -4.22 -8.76 0.98
CA ASN A 322 -4.93 -9.78 1.74
C ASN A 322 -4.03 -10.88 2.30
N GLY A 323 -2.78 -10.54 2.66
CA GLY A 323 -1.92 -11.53 3.33
C GLY A 323 -0.46 -11.19 3.49
N ASN A 324 0.11 -10.35 2.65
CA ASN A 324 1.54 -10.01 2.59
C ASN A 324 2.42 -11.28 2.43
N PHE A 325 1.97 -12.24 1.60
CA PHE A 325 2.75 -13.46 1.36
C PHE A 325 3.92 -13.19 0.40
N GLY A 326 3.81 -12.21 -0.51
CA GLY A 326 4.88 -11.78 -1.39
C GLY A 326 6.11 -11.31 -0.62
N GLY A 327 5.94 -10.32 0.25
CA GLY A 327 7.02 -9.78 1.07
C GLY A 327 7.60 -10.79 2.05
N LYS A 328 6.74 -11.61 2.69
CA LYS A 328 7.19 -12.68 3.62
C LYS A 328 8.01 -13.75 2.90
N SER A 329 7.50 -14.27 1.78
CA SER A 329 8.20 -15.30 1.00
C SER A 329 9.49 -14.76 0.39
N TYR A 330 9.48 -13.51 -0.09
CA TYR A 330 10.69 -12.85 -0.58
C TYR A 330 11.80 -12.83 0.47
N ALA A 331 11.46 -12.40 1.68
CA ALA A 331 12.42 -12.32 2.78
C ALA A 331 12.96 -13.70 3.20
N GLU A 332 12.10 -14.72 3.24
CA GLU A 332 12.48 -16.11 3.56
C GLU A 332 13.41 -16.69 2.49
N ILE A 333 13.06 -16.58 1.22
CA ILE A 333 13.86 -17.08 0.08
C ILE A 333 15.21 -16.35 0.02
N ALA A 334 15.23 -15.03 0.23
CA ALA A 334 16.47 -14.26 0.29
C ALA A 334 17.42 -14.75 1.39
N ALA A 335 16.88 -15.07 2.57
CA ALA A 335 17.65 -15.61 3.69
C ALA A 335 18.15 -17.04 3.41
N GLU A 336 17.33 -17.91 2.81
CA GLU A 336 17.72 -19.26 2.39
C GLU A 336 18.85 -19.25 1.36
N ASN A 337 18.77 -18.34 0.40
CA ASN A 337 19.79 -18.10 -0.62
C ASN A 337 21.04 -17.39 -0.08
N LYS A 338 21.01 -16.92 1.19
CA LYS A 338 22.08 -16.14 1.84
C LYS A 338 22.42 -14.84 1.09
N GLU A 339 21.42 -14.22 0.51
CA GLU A 339 21.56 -12.93 -0.14
C GLU A 339 21.97 -11.85 0.87
N LYS A 340 22.59 -10.77 0.38
CA LYS A 340 23.10 -9.70 1.24
C LYS A 340 22.35 -8.40 1.01
N HIS A 341 21.17 -8.30 1.60
CA HIS A 341 20.37 -7.07 1.55
C HIS A 341 20.93 -6.01 2.49
N ILE A 342 21.33 -4.86 1.94
CA ILE A 342 21.91 -3.72 2.69
C ILE A 342 20.94 -2.56 2.86
N CYS A 343 20.03 -2.39 1.89
CA CYS A 343 18.97 -1.38 1.93
C CYS A 343 17.71 -1.91 1.26
N ALA A 344 16.54 -1.47 1.74
CA ALA A 344 15.27 -1.67 1.06
C ALA A 344 14.44 -0.39 1.05
N ILE A 345 13.75 -0.09 -0.06
CA ILE A 345 12.96 1.12 -0.26
C ILE A 345 11.58 0.72 -0.80
N GLU A 346 10.52 1.20 -0.16
CA GLU A 346 9.15 0.93 -0.63
C GLU A 346 8.40 2.23 -0.94
N THR A 347 7.52 2.17 -1.92
CA THR A 347 6.62 3.25 -2.27
C THR A 347 5.21 2.67 -2.42
N ASP A 348 4.41 2.88 -1.38
CA ASP A 348 3.03 2.43 -1.23
C ASP A 348 2.24 3.48 -0.43
N ARG A 349 2.09 4.66 -1.04
CA ARG A 349 1.31 5.78 -0.48
C ARG A 349 0.70 6.63 -1.59
N GLY A 350 0.55 6.04 -2.77
CA GLY A 350 -0.05 6.65 -3.95
C GLY A 350 0.86 7.55 -4.77
N GLY A 351 0.39 7.87 -5.97
CA GLY A 351 1.07 8.71 -6.96
C GLY A 351 0.96 10.22 -6.70
N PHE A 352 1.05 10.65 -5.42
CA PHE A 352 1.00 12.05 -5.02
C PHE A 352 2.40 12.68 -4.96
N LEU A 353 2.44 14.00 -4.84
CA LEU A 353 3.70 14.76 -4.78
C LEU A 353 4.65 14.18 -3.72
N PRO A 354 5.85 13.70 -4.11
CA PRO A 354 6.83 13.18 -3.17
C PRO A 354 7.35 14.31 -2.27
N MET A 355 7.56 14.02 -0.99
CA MET A 355 8.00 14.98 0.01
C MET A 355 9.30 14.59 0.71
N GLY A 356 9.80 13.36 0.48
CA GLY A 356 11.00 12.80 1.10
C GLY A 356 10.83 11.32 1.44
N PHE A 357 11.52 10.87 2.49
CA PHE A 357 11.51 9.45 2.89
C PHE A 357 11.42 9.31 4.41
N ASP A 358 10.59 8.41 4.86
CA ASP A 358 10.62 7.89 6.23
C ASP A 358 11.76 6.89 6.36
N ILE A 359 12.44 6.86 7.52
CA ILE A 359 13.67 6.09 7.73
C ILE A 359 13.46 5.11 8.87
N VAL A 360 13.70 3.83 8.61
CA VAL A 360 13.78 2.77 9.62
C VAL A 360 15.22 2.30 9.73
N GLY A 361 15.89 2.65 10.82
CA GLY A 361 17.28 2.35 11.03
C GLY A 361 17.78 2.90 12.37
N ASN A 362 19.05 2.66 12.68
CA ASN A 362 19.70 3.22 13.86
C ASN A 362 20.06 4.70 13.65
N GLU A 363 20.55 5.37 14.71
CA GLU A 363 20.89 6.80 14.66
C GLU A 363 21.93 7.16 13.59
N ASN A 364 22.89 6.27 13.32
CA ASN A 364 23.91 6.50 12.30
C ASN A 364 23.32 6.42 10.90
N GLN A 365 22.43 5.46 10.65
CA GLN A 365 21.69 5.32 9.38
C GLN A 365 20.77 6.51 9.14
N ILE A 366 20.07 7.01 10.17
CA ILE A 366 19.26 8.22 10.07
C ILE A 366 20.11 9.44 9.70
N LYS A 367 21.28 9.59 10.33
CA LYS A 367 22.23 10.68 10.00
C LYS A 367 22.78 10.53 8.58
N PHE A 368 23.08 9.28 8.18
CA PHE A 368 23.55 8.96 6.83
C PHE A 368 22.53 9.39 5.77
N VAL A 369 21.25 9.03 5.89
CA VAL A 369 20.23 9.44 4.93
C VAL A 369 20.02 10.97 4.93
N ARG A 370 20.04 11.60 6.10
CA ARG A 370 19.84 13.05 6.24
C ARG A 370 20.95 13.89 5.60
N GLN A 371 22.15 13.36 5.38
CA GLN A 371 23.20 14.10 4.68
C GLN A 371 22.84 14.47 3.23
N PHE A 372 21.91 13.71 2.61
CA PHE A 372 21.45 13.98 1.24
C PHE A 372 20.33 15.04 1.17
N ALA A 373 19.82 15.52 2.29
CA ALA A 373 18.70 16.45 2.33
C ALA A 373 18.99 17.76 1.55
N GLU A 374 20.19 18.34 1.67
CA GLU A 374 20.55 19.55 0.94
C GLU A 374 20.70 19.32 -0.57
N LEU A 375 21.12 18.13 -0.99
CA LEU A 375 21.19 17.73 -2.41
C LEU A 375 19.79 17.59 -3.02
N LEU A 376 18.85 17.04 -2.24
CA LEU A 376 17.49 16.74 -2.70
C LEU A 376 16.49 17.87 -2.48
N LYS A 377 16.86 18.88 -1.69
CA LYS A 377 16.03 20.07 -1.40
C LYS A 377 15.57 20.87 -2.63
N PRO A 378 16.36 21.04 -3.70
CA PRO A 378 15.88 21.71 -4.91
C PRO A 378 14.69 21.03 -5.60
N TYR A 379 14.37 19.80 -5.21
CA TYR A 379 13.28 18.98 -5.74
C TYR A 379 12.14 18.83 -4.73
N ASP A 380 12.08 19.68 -3.70
CA ASP A 380 11.09 19.71 -2.62
C ASP A 380 11.05 18.45 -1.74
N LEU A 381 12.09 17.59 -1.79
CA LEU A 381 12.25 16.49 -0.85
C LEU A 381 12.83 17.02 0.47
N LEU A 382 11.95 17.29 1.43
CA LEU A 382 12.27 17.98 2.68
C LEU A 382 12.08 17.11 3.93
N LYS A 383 11.40 15.95 3.80
CA LYS A 383 11.08 15.07 4.92
C LYS A 383 12.03 13.86 4.96
N PHE A 384 12.91 13.82 5.97
CA PHE A 384 13.81 12.70 6.24
C PHE A 384 13.73 12.40 7.74
N ASN A 385 12.68 11.68 8.15
CA ASN A 385 12.35 11.46 9.54
C ASN A 385 12.31 9.96 9.87
N PRO A 386 12.61 9.59 11.14
CA PRO A 386 12.25 8.26 11.60
C PRO A 386 10.77 7.99 11.34
N GLY A 387 10.44 6.84 10.74
CA GLY A 387 9.09 6.54 10.36
C GLY A 387 8.91 5.08 9.96
N TYR A 388 8.09 4.82 8.93
CA TYR A 388 7.70 3.50 8.47
C TYR A 388 8.30 3.23 7.09
N GLY A 389 8.91 2.04 6.92
CA GLY A 389 9.55 1.63 5.66
C GLY A 389 8.55 1.17 4.61
N GLY A 390 7.72 0.22 4.97
CA GLY A 390 6.72 -0.41 4.10
C GLY A 390 6.29 -1.78 4.62
N VAL A 391 5.19 -2.29 4.09
CA VAL A 391 4.62 -3.60 4.47
C VAL A 391 5.40 -4.75 3.83
N ASP A 392 5.74 -4.61 2.55
CA ASP A 392 6.37 -5.69 1.77
C ASP A 392 7.83 -5.88 2.11
N ILE A 393 8.58 -4.79 2.31
CA ILE A 393 9.98 -4.86 2.70
C ILE A 393 10.18 -5.11 4.21
N GLY A 394 9.13 -4.88 5.01
CA GLY A 394 9.16 -5.07 6.47
C GLY A 394 9.72 -6.44 6.91
N PRO A 395 9.25 -7.56 6.34
CA PRO A 395 9.70 -8.91 6.68
C PRO A 395 11.22 -9.16 6.53
N LEU A 396 11.89 -8.44 5.63
CA LEU A 396 13.34 -8.56 5.47
C LEU A 396 14.11 -8.29 6.77
N ARG A 397 13.62 -7.42 7.64
CA ARG A 397 14.29 -7.13 8.92
C ARG A 397 14.30 -8.30 9.91
N ASN A 398 13.45 -9.30 9.72
CA ASN A 398 13.51 -10.51 10.53
C ASN A 398 14.81 -11.29 10.28
N TYR A 399 15.38 -11.16 9.09
CA TYR A 399 16.60 -11.85 8.65
C TYR A 399 17.80 -10.89 8.57
N TYR A 400 17.56 -9.61 8.29
CA TYR A 400 18.56 -8.54 8.13
C TYR A 400 18.27 -7.38 9.09
N PRO A 401 18.42 -7.57 10.43
CA PRO A 401 17.96 -6.59 11.43
C PRO A 401 18.67 -5.22 11.34
N GLU A 402 19.91 -5.21 10.81
CA GLU A 402 20.71 -3.98 10.65
C GLU A 402 20.49 -3.31 9.28
N MET A 403 19.66 -3.87 8.40
CA MET A 403 19.38 -3.29 7.09
C MET A 403 18.66 -1.94 7.22
N LEU A 404 19.09 -0.96 6.43
CA LEU A 404 18.39 0.31 6.29
C LEU A 404 17.08 0.08 5.50
N GLN A 405 15.96 0.61 6.01
CA GLN A 405 14.72 0.66 5.23
C GLN A 405 14.22 2.10 5.07
N LEU A 406 13.69 2.40 3.91
CA LEU A 406 13.11 3.68 3.57
C LEU A 406 11.70 3.49 3.03
N GLY A 407 10.77 4.38 3.39
CA GLY A 407 9.45 4.47 2.80
C GLY A 407 9.26 5.82 2.15
N MET A 408 8.89 5.89 0.88
CA MET A 408 8.66 7.17 0.22
C MET A 408 7.48 7.89 0.87
N ALA A 409 7.71 9.10 1.34
CA ALA A 409 6.69 9.96 1.93
C ALA A 409 6.13 10.92 0.88
N VAL A 410 4.82 10.94 0.73
CA VAL A 410 4.10 11.81 -0.22
C VAL A 410 3.18 12.80 0.49
N ASN A 411 2.58 13.72 -0.26
CA ASN A 411 1.46 14.51 0.21
C ASN A 411 0.18 13.66 0.23
N SER A 412 -0.04 12.94 1.31
CA SER A 412 -1.11 11.95 1.45
C SER A 412 -2.48 12.52 1.82
N GLN A 413 -2.70 13.85 1.68
CA GLN A 413 -3.95 14.49 2.13
C GLN A 413 -5.19 13.97 1.40
N ARG A 414 -5.03 13.40 0.21
CA ARG A 414 -6.11 12.84 -0.60
C ARG A 414 -6.05 11.32 -0.75
N TYR A 415 -5.04 10.65 -0.20
CA TYR A 415 -4.88 9.20 -0.37
C TYR A 415 -6.12 8.42 0.09
N PHE A 416 -6.63 8.75 1.28
CA PHE A 416 -7.81 8.11 1.86
C PHE A 416 -9.16 8.60 1.28
N ASP A 417 -9.15 9.44 0.25
CA ASP A 417 -10.33 9.69 -0.60
C ASP A 417 -10.53 8.54 -1.60
N PHE A 418 -9.46 7.82 -1.96
CA PHE A 418 -9.44 6.81 -3.02
C PHE A 418 -9.17 5.39 -2.50
N HIS A 419 -8.26 5.27 -1.54
CA HIS A 419 -7.75 4.04 -0.96
C HIS A 419 -8.84 3.00 -0.71
N HIS A 420 -8.69 1.79 -1.27
CA HIS A 420 -9.58 0.65 -1.13
C HIS A 420 -11.03 0.87 -1.61
N SER A 421 -11.25 1.67 -2.63
CA SER A 421 -12.59 2.00 -3.14
C SER A 421 -12.64 2.03 -4.67
N GLU A 422 -13.88 2.12 -5.21
CA GLU A 422 -14.12 2.31 -6.64
C GLU A 422 -13.51 3.61 -7.20
N ALA A 423 -13.13 4.55 -6.31
CA ALA A 423 -12.53 5.82 -6.70
C ALA A 423 -11.03 5.73 -6.96
N ASP A 424 -10.37 4.61 -6.67
CA ASP A 424 -8.95 4.41 -6.98
C ASP A 424 -8.77 4.02 -8.45
N VAL A 425 -8.85 5.02 -9.31
CA VAL A 425 -8.77 4.89 -10.77
C VAL A 425 -7.72 5.80 -11.37
N PHE A 426 -7.23 5.46 -12.55
CA PHE A 426 -6.20 6.18 -13.28
C PHE A 426 -6.48 7.67 -13.45
N GLU A 427 -7.73 8.07 -13.67
CA GLU A 427 -8.14 9.46 -13.86
C GLU A 427 -7.91 10.34 -12.63
N ASN A 428 -7.72 9.76 -11.46
CA ASN A 428 -7.42 10.46 -10.21
C ASN A 428 -5.92 10.68 -10.00
N VAL A 429 -5.06 10.12 -10.85
CA VAL A 429 -3.59 10.26 -10.77
C VAL A 429 -3.11 11.45 -11.60
N ASN A 430 -2.33 12.32 -10.96
CA ASN A 430 -1.69 13.44 -11.64
C ASN A 430 -0.38 12.99 -12.30
N LYS A 431 -0.30 13.12 -13.64
CA LYS A 431 0.89 12.72 -14.41
C LYS A 431 2.19 13.30 -13.85
N ARG A 432 2.20 14.62 -13.55
CA ARG A 432 3.43 15.27 -13.10
C ARG A 432 3.86 14.80 -11.71
N GLU A 433 2.92 14.61 -10.80
CA GLU A 433 3.23 14.11 -9.45
C GLU A 433 3.78 12.67 -9.51
N LEU A 434 3.20 11.83 -10.36
CA LEU A 434 3.64 10.47 -10.60
C LEU A 434 5.08 10.41 -11.14
N GLU A 435 5.39 11.20 -12.18
CA GLU A 435 6.77 11.25 -12.73
C GLU A 435 7.78 11.82 -11.72
N LEU A 436 7.36 12.77 -10.87
CA LEU A 436 8.19 13.26 -9.77
C LEU A 436 8.44 12.18 -8.71
N GLY A 437 7.48 11.28 -8.46
CA GLY A 437 7.64 10.12 -7.59
C GLY A 437 8.74 9.17 -8.11
N ALA A 438 8.70 8.84 -9.38
CA ALA A 438 9.74 8.02 -10.03
C ALA A 438 11.13 8.69 -9.98
N ALA A 439 11.19 10.01 -10.21
CA ALA A 439 12.44 10.76 -10.09
C ALA A 439 12.98 10.75 -8.66
N ALA A 440 12.11 10.92 -7.67
CA ALA A 440 12.51 10.89 -6.25
C ALA A 440 13.05 9.51 -5.85
N MET A 441 12.40 8.44 -6.33
CA MET A 441 12.86 7.06 -6.12
C MET A 441 14.23 6.82 -6.77
N ALA A 442 14.39 7.17 -8.03
CA ALA A 442 15.66 7.03 -8.75
C ALA A 442 16.79 7.82 -8.09
N ALA A 443 16.52 9.05 -7.67
CA ALA A 443 17.50 9.90 -6.98
C ALA A 443 17.91 9.32 -5.64
N MET A 444 16.96 8.77 -4.86
CA MET A 444 17.27 8.13 -3.57
C MET A 444 18.07 6.85 -3.76
N ILE A 445 17.69 5.99 -4.70
CA ILE A 445 18.45 4.77 -5.05
C ILE A 445 19.88 5.14 -5.43
N TYR A 446 20.06 6.13 -6.31
CA TYR A 446 21.37 6.61 -6.74
C TYR A 446 22.25 7.06 -5.57
N VAL A 447 21.75 7.95 -4.70
CA VAL A 447 22.58 8.47 -3.60
C VAL A 447 22.88 7.41 -2.54
N ILE A 448 21.98 6.45 -2.33
CA ILE A 448 22.21 5.31 -1.43
C ILE A 448 23.29 4.41 -2.01
N ASP A 449 23.17 4.01 -3.28
CA ASP A 449 24.12 3.10 -3.94
C ASP A 449 25.53 3.67 -4.04
N GLN A 450 25.66 4.99 -4.23
CA GLN A 450 26.96 5.65 -4.31
C GLN A 450 27.66 5.80 -2.95
N ASN A 451 26.96 5.67 -1.82
CA ASN A 451 27.49 6.08 -0.51
C ASN A 451 27.36 4.99 0.57
N LEU A 452 26.69 3.87 0.34
CA LEU A 452 26.73 2.70 1.21
C LEU A 452 27.99 1.90 0.96
#